data_3fff247fd3877f8d1cd81ac2625402c7
#
_entry.id   3fff247fd3877f8d1cd81ac2625402c7
#
_cell.length_a   1.000
_cell.length_b   1.000
_cell.length_c   1.000
_cell.angle_alpha   90.00
_cell.angle_beta   90.00
_cell.angle_gamma   90.00
#
_symmetry.space_group_name_H-M   'P 1'
#
loop_
_entity.id
_entity.type
_entity.pdbx_description
1 polymer ?
#
loop_
_entity_poly.entity_id
_entity_poly.type
_entity_poly.pdbx_seq_one_letter_code
_entity_poly.pdbx_strand_id
1 'polypeptide(L)'
;MRSILGTLRQHVAALRMLIVLSVILGVGYPLFITLVAQIPGLQSRADGSQIKVAGNVVGSKIIGQSFTDKDGNPLVQYFQSRPSAAGDGYDPTASSASNLGPESIVDTLPDPSVKGDTGKQSLLTQVCSRSLAIGKLEGVDGSRPFCTPDGVGAVLAVFWSGPGYHGHVTRVVSLNQTAPAKPFLATYKGVPVELAKSGDDYSKGQVVPIRGNAPSRPIVPADAVTASGSGLDPEISPAYARLQEARVAKARGISVAQVAALVDKYKKGRDLGFLGEPRVNVLQLNIALDKTYPYHKG
;
A
#
# COMPACT_ATOMS: atom_id res chain seq x y z
N MET A 1 65.12 3.64 12.09
CA MET A 1 64.76 2.22 12.40
C MET A 1 63.73 2.06 13.54
N ARG A 2 63.80 2.84 14.66
CA ARG A 2 62.81 2.75 15.76
C ARG A 2 61.36 3.05 15.37
N SER A 3 61.08 3.95 14.41
CA SER A 3 59.72 4.29 13.98
C SER A 3 59.05 3.15 13.19
N ILE A 4 59.78 2.50 12.29
CA ILE A 4 59.23 1.38 11.44
C ILE A 4 58.86 0.19 12.30
N LEU A 5 59.66 -0.20 13.26
CA LEU A 5 59.37 -1.25 14.21
C LEU A 5 58.14 -0.94 15.10
N GLY A 6 57.98 0.34 15.47
CA GLY A 6 56.81 0.82 16.19
C GLY A 6 55.53 0.68 15.38
N THR A 7 55.59 1.14 14.14
CA THR A 7 54.46 1.01 13.21
C THR A 7 54.07 -0.44 12.93
N LEU A 8 55.06 -1.33 12.70
CA LEU A 8 54.83 -2.74 12.49
C LEU A 8 54.13 -3.40 13.70
N ARG A 9 54.57 -3.09 14.93
CA ARG A 9 53.90 -3.59 16.15
C ARG A 9 52.45 -3.13 16.26
N GLN A 10 52.14 -1.90 15.89
CA GLN A 10 50.79 -1.37 15.87
C GLN A 10 49.92 -2.14 14.86
N HIS A 11 50.41 -2.38 13.65
CA HIS A 11 49.71 -3.15 12.63
C HIS A 11 49.44 -4.60 13.06
N VAL A 12 50.43 -5.25 13.68
CA VAL A 12 50.25 -6.59 14.24
C VAL A 12 49.22 -6.61 15.37
N ALA A 13 49.20 -5.60 16.23
CA ALA A 13 48.21 -5.50 17.30
C ALA A 13 46.81 -5.28 16.72
N ALA A 14 46.69 -4.37 15.72
CA ALA A 14 45.44 -4.10 15.00
C ALA A 14 44.91 -5.38 14.28
N LEU A 15 45.81 -6.12 13.61
CA LEU A 15 45.45 -7.40 12.94
C LEU A 15 44.96 -8.44 13.94
N ARG A 16 45.64 -8.58 15.08
CA ARG A 16 45.18 -9.50 16.16
C ARG A 16 43.79 -9.11 16.64
N MET A 17 43.55 -7.82 16.91
CA MET A 17 42.23 -7.36 17.35
C MET A 17 41.17 -7.62 16.28
N LEU A 18 41.48 -7.35 15.02
CA LEU A 18 40.58 -7.61 13.89
C LEU A 18 40.21 -9.09 13.83
N ILE A 19 41.19 -10.00 13.91
CA ILE A 19 40.92 -11.45 13.89
C ILE A 19 40.09 -11.87 15.09
N VAL A 20 40.41 -11.42 16.30
CA VAL A 20 39.64 -11.75 17.50
C VAL A 20 38.21 -11.28 17.40
N LEU A 21 38.00 -10.04 17.01
CA LEU A 21 36.63 -9.49 16.83
C LEU A 21 35.90 -10.19 15.69
N SER A 22 36.58 -10.52 14.58
CA SER A 22 35.97 -11.28 13.49
C SER A 22 35.52 -12.68 13.93
N VAL A 23 36.29 -13.36 14.76
CA VAL A 23 35.88 -14.66 15.32
C VAL A 23 34.72 -14.51 16.29
N ILE A 24 34.78 -13.54 17.21
CA ILE A 24 33.68 -13.31 18.17
C ILE A 24 32.39 -12.93 17.46
N LEU A 25 32.44 -11.93 16.56
CA LEU A 25 31.26 -11.38 15.91
C LEU A 25 30.82 -12.18 14.67
N GLY A 26 31.77 -12.78 13.94
CA GLY A 26 31.47 -13.52 12.70
C GLY A 26 31.18 -15.02 12.94
N VAL A 27 31.62 -15.59 14.05
CA VAL A 27 31.39 -17.00 14.38
C VAL A 27 30.67 -17.15 15.71
N GLY A 28 31.24 -16.62 16.79
CA GLY A 28 30.68 -16.79 18.15
C GLY A 28 29.26 -16.24 18.29
N TYR A 29 29.04 -15.00 17.85
CA TYR A 29 27.70 -14.37 17.92
C TYR A 29 26.66 -15.09 17.06
N PRO A 30 26.88 -15.40 15.78
CA PRO A 30 25.91 -16.17 14.98
C PRO A 30 25.58 -17.53 15.56
N LEU A 31 26.59 -18.27 16.07
CA LEU A 31 26.34 -19.56 16.73
C LEU A 31 25.50 -19.39 17.99
N PHE A 32 25.79 -18.40 18.83
CA PHE A 32 25.01 -18.10 20.02
C PHE A 32 23.55 -17.80 19.66
N ILE A 33 23.30 -16.94 18.65
CA ILE A 33 21.93 -16.63 18.19
C ILE A 33 21.24 -17.86 17.62
N THR A 34 21.97 -18.71 16.87
CA THR A 34 21.41 -19.97 16.35
C THR A 34 21.00 -20.92 17.50
N LEU A 35 21.78 -21.02 18.57
CA LEU A 35 21.39 -21.80 19.74
C LEU A 35 20.17 -21.24 20.45
N VAL A 36 20.08 -19.93 20.62
CA VAL A 36 18.88 -19.26 21.17
C VAL A 36 17.66 -19.53 20.29
N ALA A 37 17.82 -19.52 18.98
CA ALA A 37 16.76 -19.77 18.01
C ALA A 37 16.17 -21.20 18.11
N GLN A 38 16.91 -22.17 18.64
CA GLN A 38 16.42 -23.55 18.87
C GLN A 38 15.53 -23.70 20.11
N ILE A 39 15.45 -22.69 20.96
CA ILE A 39 14.61 -22.74 22.16
C ILE A 39 13.14 -22.96 21.76
N PRO A 40 12.41 -23.92 22.38
CA PRO A 40 10.99 -24.14 22.14
C PRO A 40 10.18 -22.82 22.25
N GLY A 41 9.37 -22.51 21.24
CA GLY A 41 8.62 -21.26 21.15
C GLY A 41 9.33 -20.14 20.38
N LEU A 42 10.66 -20.16 20.24
CA LEU A 42 11.41 -19.24 19.35
C LEU A 42 11.69 -19.85 17.98
N GLN A 43 11.87 -21.17 17.90
CA GLN A 43 12.21 -21.89 16.68
C GLN A 43 11.24 -21.57 15.52
N SER A 44 9.93 -21.59 15.75
CA SER A 44 8.95 -21.29 14.69
C SER A 44 9.10 -19.86 14.15
N ARG A 45 9.56 -18.90 14.97
CA ARG A 45 9.84 -17.52 14.52
C ARG A 45 11.16 -17.45 13.76
N ALA A 46 12.17 -18.16 14.22
CA ALA A 46 13.46 -18.27 13.54
C ALA A 46 13.33 -18.91 12.15
N ASP A 47 12.42 -19.90 12.02
CA ASP A 47 12.09 -20.58 10.76
C ASP A 47 11.12 -19.77 9.87
N GLY A 48 10.92 -18.47 10.13
CA GLY A 48 10.10 -17.57 9.29
C GLY A 48 8.61 -17.63 9.58
N SER A 49 8.16 -18.09 10.74
CA SER A 49 6.75 -18.13 11.17
C SER A 49 5.83 -18.80 10.14
N GLN A 50 6.29 -19.88 9.51
CA GLN A 50 5.58 -20.56 8.43
C GLN A 50 4.20 -21.09 8.87
N ILE A 51 3.24 -21.00 7.97
CA ILE A 51 1.91 -21.59 8.11
C ILE A 51 1.84 -22.83 7.22
N LYS A 52 1.45 -23.96 7.80
CA LYS A 52 1.29 -25.23 7.08
C LYS A 52 -0.18 -25.64 7.04
N VAL A 53 -0.65 -26.07 5.87
CA VAL A 53 -1.96 -26.68 5.66
C VAL A 53 -1.75 -28.03 5.01
N ALA A 54 -2.28 -29.09 5.61
CA ALA A 54 -2.09 -30.48 5.16
C ALA A 54 -0.60 -30.84 4.90
N GLY A 55 0.31 -30.35 5.75
CA GLY A 55 1.75 -30.59 5.65
C GLY A 55 2.53 -29.65 4.72
N ASN A 56 1.86 -28.92 3.82
CA ASN A 56 2.49 -28.00 2.88
C ASN A 56 2.59 -26.60 3.45
N VAL A 57 3.71 -25.92 3.22
CA VAL A 57 3.87 -24.50 3.56
C VAL A 57 3.03 -23.66 2.59
N VAL A 58 2.06 -22.91 3.10
CA VAL A 58 1.17 -22.05 2.32
C VAL A 58 1.50 -20.56 2.47
N GLY A 59 2.41 -20.20 3.35
CA GLY A 59 2.87 -18.85 3.56
C GLY A 59 3.46 -18.63 4.95
N SER A 60 3.58 -17.38 5.35
CA SER A 60 4.10 -16.96 6.66
C SER A 60 3.12 -16.05 7.39
N LYS A 61 3.13 -16.09 8.72
CA LYS A 61 2.31 -15.20 9.56
C LYS A 61 2.72 -13.72 9.44
N ILE A 62 3.95 -13.47 8.99
CA ILE A 62 4.57 -12.13 8.96
C ILE A 62 4.74 -11.57 7.55
N ILE A 63 4.31 -12.31 6.53
CA ILE A 63 4.36 -11.89 5.13
C ILE A 63 2.97 -11.99 4.54
N GLY A 64 2.49 -10.89 3.96
CA GLY A 64 1.22 -10.83 3.26
C GLY A 64 1.26 -11.57 1.92
N GLN A 65 0.08 -11.84 1.38
CA GLN A 65 -0.11 -12.46 0.07
C GLN A 65 -1.20 -11.72 -0.71
N SER A 66 -1.11 -11.78 -2.03
CA SER A 66 -2.20 -11.39 -2.91
C SER A 66 -3.27 -12.48 -2.96
N PHE A 67 -4.54 -12.09 -2.96
CA PHE A 67 -5.69 -12.97 -3.14
C PHE A 67 -6.42 -12.59 -4.44
N THR A 68 -5.67 -12.57 -5.53
CA THR A 68 -6.12 -12.25 -6.88
C THR A 68 -5.99 -13.46 -7.81
N ASP A 69 -6.70 -13.42 -8.92
CA ASP A 69 -6.47 -14.36 -10.02
C ASP A 69 -5.20 -13.97 -10.82
N LYS A 70 -4.90 -14.74 -11.87
CA LYS A 70 -3.75 -14.50 -12.76
C LYS A 70 -3.83 -13.18 -13.53
N ASP A 71 -5.01 -12.59 -13.64
CA ASP A 71 -5.25 -11.33 -14.35
C ASP A 71 -5.28 -10.14 -13.36
N GLY A 72 -4.98 -10.39 -12.07
CA GLY A 72 -4.95 -9.38 -11.01
C GLY A 72 -6.31 -9.04 -10.40
N ASN A 73 -7.40 -9.72 -10.80
CA ASN A 73 -8.73 -9.46 -10.25
C ASN A 73 -8.88 -10.08 -8.85
N PRO A 74 -9.50 -9.36 -7.91
CA PRO A 74 -9.73 -9.89 -6.57
C PRO A 74 -10.56 -11.19 -6.57
N LEU A 75 -10.07 -12.21 -5.90
CA LEU A 75 -10.84 -13.43 -5.63
C LEU A 75 -11.95 -13.11 -4.63
N VAL A 76 -13.18 -13.05 -5.10
CA VAL A 76 -14.35 -12.55 -4.34
C VAL A 76 -14.67 -13.34 -3.07
N GLN A 77 -14.25 -14.60 -3.00
CA GLN A 77 -14.45 -15.49 -1.86
C GLN A 77 -13.41 -15.31 -0.74
N TYR A 78 -12.38 -14.46 -0.94
CA TYR A 78 -11.31 -14.19 0.03
C TYR A 78 -11.26 -12.74 0.46
N PHE A 79 -10.83 -12.53 1.70
CA PHE A 79 -10.43 -11.21 2.16
C PHE A 79 -9.20 -10.74 1.39
N GLN A 80 -9.24 -9.50 0.94
CA GLN A 80 -8.14 -8.84 0.25
C GLN A 80 -7.20 -8.16 1.24
N SER A 81 -5.92 -8.20 0.95
CA SER A 81 -4.88 -7.50 1.70
C SER A 81 -4.84 -6.01 1.35
N ARG A 82 -3.97 -5.24 2.03
CA ARG A 82 -3.65 -3.86 1.65
C ARG A 82 -3.06 -3.82 0.24
N PRO A 83 -3.15 -2.68 -0.48
CA PRO A 83 -2.40 -2.51 -1.71
C PRO A 83 -0.90 -2.72 -1.48
N SER A 84 -0.24 -3.40 -2.41
CA SER A 84 1.21 -3.62 -2.41
C SER A 84 1.83 -3.01 -3.66
N ALA A 85 3.02 -2.41 -3.51
CA ALA A 85 3.83 -1.90 -4.62
C ALA A 85 5.07 -2.79 -4.87
N ALA A 86 5.17 -3.96 -4.24
CA ALA A 86 6.28 -4.88 -4.39
C ALA A 86 6.09 -5.75 -5.63
N GLY A 87 6.86 -5.51 -6.70
CA GLY A 87 6.76 -6.23 -7.97
C GLY A 87 5.34 -6.27 -8.53
N ASP A 88 4.85 -7.46 -8.82
CA ASP A 88 3.46 -7.70 -9.25
C ASP A 88 2.46 -7.75 -8.07
N GLY A 89 2.87 -7.33 -6.91
CA GLY A 89 2.14 -7.37 -5.65
C GLY A 89 2.58 -8.51 -4.73
N TYR A 90 3.01 -8.16 -3.50
CA TYR A 90 3.48 -9.13 -2.48
C TYR A 90 4.67 -10.00 -2.92
N ASP A 91 5.56 -9.47 -3.76
CA ASP A 91 6.81 -10.13 -4.13
C ASP A 91 7.90 -9.86 -3.07
N PRO A 92 8.36 -10.88 -2.32
CA PRO A 92 9.39 -10.71 -1.29
C PRO A 92 10.78 -10.39 -1.88
N THR A 93 10.98 -10.60 -3.17
CA THR A 93 12.26 -10.32 -3.86
C THR A 93 12.30 -8.91 -4.44
N ALA A 94 11.15 -8.24 -4.55
CA ALA A 94 11.02 -6.90 -5.14
C ALA A 94 10.33 -5.90 -4.20
N SER A 95 10.47 -6.07 -2.88
CA SER A 95 9.89 -5.16 -1.88
C SER A 95 10.31 -3.72 -2.15
N SER A 96 9.35 -2.84 -2.27
CA SER A 96 9.56 -1.43 -2.62
C SER A 96 8.47 -0.56 -1.99
N ALA A 97 8.87 0.62 -1.50
CA ALA A 97 7.95 1.65 -1.06
C ALA A 97 8.03 2.86 -1.99
N SER A 98 6.91 3.51 -2.23
CA SER A 98 6.92 4.80 -2.94
C SER A 98 7.43 5.89 -1.99
N ASN A 99 8.22 6.84 -2.54
CA ASN A 99 8.63 8.05 -1.82
C ASN A 99 7.63 9.20 -2.00
N LEU A 100 6.37 8.87 -2.29
CA LEU A 100 5.33 9.88 -2.51
C LEU A 100 4.77 10.35 -1.16
N GLY A 101 4.75 11.67 -0.98
CA GLY A 101 4.16 12.32 0.18
C GLY A 101 2.81 12.97 -0.14
N PRO A 102 2.18 13.64 0.84
CA PRO A 102 0.88 14.30 0.66
C PRO A 102 0.90 15.44 -0.36
N GLU A 103 2.06 15.94 -0.75
CA GLU A 103 2.27 16.93 -1.82
C GLU A 103 2.12 16.31 -3.23
N SER A 104 2.17 14.99 -3.35
CA SER A 104 2.01 14.28 -4.62
C SER A 104 0.54 14.22 -5.02
N ILE A 105 0.05 15.30 -5.62
CA ILE A 105 -1.36 15.48 -6.00
C ILE A 105 -1.57 15.65 -7.51
N VAL A 106 -0.50 15.90 -8.28
CA VAL A 106 -0.54 16.10 -9.74
C VAL A 106 0.10 14.90 -10.43
N ASP A 107 -0.62 14.34 -11.41
CA ASP A 107 -0.13 13.24 -12.22
C ASP A 107 0.89 13.73 -13.26
N THR A 108 1.89 12.91 -13.58
CA THR A 108 2.68 13.08 -14.79
C THR A 108 1.95 12.39 -15.93
N LEU A 109 1.49 13.15 -16.90
CA LEU A 109 0.78 12.61 -18.05
C LEU A 109 1.77 11.86 -18.98
N PRO A 110 1.28 10.82 -19.72
CA PRO A 110 2.12 10.13 -20.68
C PRO A 110 2.67 11.07 -21.74
N ASP A 111 3.94 10.94 -22.12
CA ASP A 111 4.54 11.66 -23.24
C ASP A 111 4.27 10.88 -24.54
N PRO A 112 3.44 11.39 -25.47
CA PRO A 112 3.11 10.70 -26.70
C PRO A 112 4.32 10.54 -27.65
N SER A 113 5.41 11.28 -27.44
CA SER A 113 6.65 11.16 -28.21
C SER A 113 7.51 9.98 -27.75
N VAL A 114 7.27 9.46 -26.55
CA VAL A 114 8.01 8.33 -25.95
C VAL A 114 7.18 7.06 -26.05
N LYS A 115 7.61 6.12 -26.89
CA LYS A 115 6.91 4.84 -27.06
C LYS A 115 6.84 4.05 -25.73
N GLY A 116 5.62 3.75 -25.30
CA GLY A 116 5.38 2.97 -24.09
C GLY A 116 5.41 3.77 -22.78
N ASP A 117 5.53 5.09 -22.83
CA ASP A 117 5.33 5.92 -21.65
C ASP A 117 3.85 5.90 -21.25
N THR A 118 3.58 5.48 -20.03
CA THR A 118 2.24 5.43 -19.42
C THR A 118 2.01 6.57 -18.44
N GLY A 119 2.97 7.48 -18.31
CA GLY A 119 2.96 8.51 -17.29
C GLY A 119 3.14 7.95 -15.87
N LYS A 120 2.86 8.77 -14.87
CA LYS A 120 2.96 8.39 -13.46
C LYS A 120 1.81 9.00 -12.65
N GLN A 121 1.05 8.17 -11.99
CA GLN A 121 0.00 8.62 -11.09
C GLN A 121 0.58 9.23 -9.81
N SER A 122 0.03 10.36 -9.40
CA SER A 122 0.24 10.95 -8.08
C SER A 122 -0.28 10.03 -6.98
N LEU A 123 0.18 10.25 -5.74
CA LEU A 123 -0.39 9.54 -4.59
C LEU A 123 -1.90 9.79 -4.47
N LEU A 124 -2.34 11.02 -4.72
CA LEU A 124 -3.77 11.36 -4.67
C LEU A 124 -4.58 10.54 -5.68
N THR A 125 -4.16 10.46 -6.93
CA THR A 125 -4.84 9.64 -7.96
C THR A 125 -4.84 8.16 -7.59
N GLN A 126 -3.73 7.61 -7.08
CA GLN A 126 -3.69 6.22 -6.61
C GLN A 126 -4.70 5.95 -5.49
N VAL A 127 -4.82 6.86 -4.52
CA VAL A 127 -5.80 6.75 -3.43
C VAL A 127 -7.22 6.84 -3.98
N CYS A 128 -7.50 7.76 -4.90
CA CYS A 128 -8.82 7.94 -5.50
C CYS A 128 -9.26 6.71 -6.30
N SER A 129 -8.39 6.21 -7.17
CA SER A 129 -8.68 5.06 -8.03
C SER A 129 -8.92 3.78 -7.21
N ARG A 130 -8.08 3.54 -6.19
CA ARG A 130 -8.26 2.41 -5.27
C ARG A 130 -9.55 2.51 -4.47
N SER A 131 -9.89 3.71 -3.96
CA SER A 131 -11.13 3.92 -3.22
C SER A 131 -12.36 3.63 -4.08
N LEU A 132 -12.37 4.11 -5.33
CA LEU A 132 -13.45 3.84 -6.28
C LEU A 132 -13.55 2.34 -6.63
N ALA A 133 -12.42 1.68 -6.88
CA ALA A 133 -12.37 0.25 -7.20
C ALA A 133 -12.89 -0.62 -6.04
N ILE A 134 -12.47 -0.31 -4.80
CA ILE A 134 -12.95 -1.01 -3.60
C ILE A 134 -14.43 -0.73 -3.36
N GLY A 135 -14.87 0.52 -3.54
CA GLY A 135 -16.30 0.84 -3.45
C GLY A 135 -17.15 -0.01 -4.39
N LYS A 136 -16.70 -0.19 -5.64
CA LYS A 136 -17.35 -1.06 -6.62
C LYS A 136 -17.31 -2.54 -6.22
N LEU A 137 -16.17 -3.02 -5.74
CA LEU A 137 -15.99 -4.41 -5.32
C LEU A 137 -16.88 -4.78 -4.13
N GLU A 138 -16.97 -3.89 -3.13
CA GLU A 138 -17.72 -4.14 -1.90
C GLU A 138 -19.17 -3.65 -1.95
N GLY A 139 -19.59 -2.99 -3.04
CA GLY A 139 -20.94 -2.46 -3.22
C GLY A 139 -21.26 -1.28 -2.30
N VAL A 140 -20.28 -0.43 -2.00
CA VAL A 140 -20.41 0.76 -1.16
C VAL A 140 -19.97 2.04 -1.89
N ASP A 141 -20.26 3.21 -1.31
CA ASP A 141 -19.75 4.48 -1.82
C ASP A 141 -18.22 4.56 -1.67
N GLY A 142 -17.51 4.55 -2.80
CA GLY A 142 -16.07 4.71 -2.89
C GLY A 142 -15.60 6.16 -3.00
N SER A 143 -16.52 7.14 -2.93
CA SER A 143 -16.16 8.56 -3.02
C SER A 143 -15.28 9.01 -1.87
N ARG A 144 -14.38 9.97 -2.16
CA ARG A 144 -13.42 10.48 -1.19
C ARG A 144 -13.15 11.97 -1.45
N PRO A 145 -12.91 12.79 -0.42
CA PRO A 145 -12.49 14.18 -0.60
C PRO A 145 -11.28 14.30 -1.54
N PHE A 146 -11.26 15.32 -2.36
CA PHE A 146 -10.23 15.59 -3.35
C PHE A 146 -10.13 14.58 -4.50
N CYS A 147 -11.15 13.75 -4.69
CA CYS A 147 -11.24 12.79 -5.79
C CYS A 147 -12.37 13.17 -6.75
N THR A 148 -12.15 12.95 -8.03
CA THR A 148 -13.17 13.07 -9.06
C THR A 148 -14.07 11.83 -9.10
N PRO A 149 -15.25 11.89 -9.71
CA PRO A 149 -16.13 10.72 -9.86
C PRO A 149 -15.52 9.57 -10.68
N ASP A 150 -14.58 9.86 -11.56
CA ASP A 150 -13.84 8.89 -12.39
C ASP A 150 -12.59 8.34 -11.71
N GLY A 151 -12.32 8.74 -10.44
CA GLY A 151 -11.32 8.11 -9.59
C GLY A 151 -9.90 8.64 -9.76
N VAL A 152 -9.73 9.89 -10.19
CA VAL A 152 -8.46 10.60 -10.18
C VAL A 152 -8.45 11.74 -9.17
N GLY A 153 -7.29 12.34 -8.89
CA GLY A 153 -7.19 13.50 -8.01
C GLY A 153 -7.88 14.73 -8.60
N ALA A 154 -8.77 15.36 -7.84
CA ALA A 154 -9.50 16.58 -8.24
C ALA A 154 -8.62 17.81 -8.07
N VAL A 155 -7.74 18.10 -9.04
CA VAL A 155 -6.74 19.17 -8.99
C VAL A 155 -6.81 20.05 -10.24
N LEU A 156 -6.85 21.36 -10.03
CA LEU A 156 -6.87 22.36 -11.09
C LEU A 156 -5.55 23.13 -11.16
N ALA A 157 -5.12 23.48 -12.36
CA ALA A 157 -4.21 24.60 -12.60
C ALA A 157 -5.06 25.83 -12.91
N VAL A 158 -4.95 26.88 -12.10
CA VAL A 158 -5.71 28.14 -12.23
C VAL A 158 -4.75 29.25 -12.65
N PHE A 159 -4.99 29.83 -13.83
CA PHE A 159 -4.18 30.92 -14.37
C PHE A 159 -4.85 32.26 -14.10
N TRP A 160 -4.07 33.23 -13.69
CA TRP A 160 -4.52 34.54 -13.27
C TRP A 160 -4.00 35.65 -14.19
N SER A 161 -4.73 36.74 -14.32
CA SER A 161 -4.32 37.88 -15.17
C SER A 161 -3.17 38.70 -14.62
N GLY A 162 -2.87 38.61 -13.32
CA GLY A 162 -1.82 39.34 -12.65
C GLY A 162 -0.81 38.46 -11.94
N PRO A 163 0.37 38.99 -11.55
CA PRO A 163 1.42 38.25 -10.88
C PRO A 163 0.99 37.82 -9.46
N GLY A 164 1.59 36.74 -8.94
CA GLY A 164 1.34 36.25 -7.58
C GLY A 164 -0.08 35.72 -7.37
N TYR A 165 -0.72 35.24 -8.43
CA TYR A 165 -2.09 34.70 -8.41
C TYR A 165 -3.17 35.74 -8.03
N HIS A 166 -3.02 36.97 -8.54
CA HIS A 166 -3.98 38.06 -8.35
C HIS A 166 -4.71 38.42 -9.65
N GLY A 167 -5.81 39.17 -9.50
CA GLY A 167 -6.66 39.59 -10.61
C GLY A 167 -7.81 38.62 -10.88
N HIS A 168 -8.23 38.50 -12.12
CA HIS A 168 -9.29 37.55 -12.54
C HIS A 168 -8.69 36.28 -13.11
N VAL A 169 -9.45 35.18 -13.03
CA VAL A 169 -9.06 33.90 -13.63
C VAL A 169 -9.21 33.99 -15.15
N THR A 170 -8.17 33.58 -15.86
CA THR A 170 -8.13 33.63 -17.35
C THR A 170 -8.24 32.28 -17.99
N ARG A 171 -7.75 31.20 -17.33
CA ARG A 171 -7.78 29.81 -17.80
C ARG A 171 -7.80 28.85 -16.62
N VAL A 172 -8.49 27.73 -16.76
CA VAL A 172 -8.54 26.66 -15.75
C VAL A 172 -8.40 25.31 -16.43
N VAL A 173 -7.50 24.47 -15.90
CA VAL A 173 -7.19 23.15 -16.45
C VAL A 173 -7.29 22.08 -15.37
N SER A 174 -8.00 20.97 -15.63
CA SER A 174 -7.99 19.79 -14.78
C SER A 174 -6.72 18.98 -15.03
N LEU A 175 -5.81 18.95 -14.04
CA LEU A 175 -4.45 18.45 -14.24
C LEU A 175 -4.35 16.92 -14.35
N ASN A 176 -5.25 16.19 -13.67
CA ASN A 176 -5.20 14.73 -13.60
C ASN A 176 -6.22 14.04 -14.53
N GLN A 177 -6.89 14.79 -15.37
CA GLN A 177 -7.85 14.26 -16.35
C GLN A 177 -7.40 14.58 -17.77
N THR A 178 -7.48 13.58 -18.65
CA THR A 178 -7.19 13.70 -20.09
C THR A 178 -8.36 13.17 -20.91
N ALA A 179 -8.43 13.51 -22.21
CA ALA A 179 -9.42 12.93 -23.11
C ALA A 179 -9.32 11.38 -23.12
N PRO A 180 -10.46 10.65 -23.18
CA PRO A 180 -11.82 11.12 -23.48
C PRO A 180 -12.67 11.52 -22.25
N ALA A 181 -12.07 11.68 -21.05
CA ALA A 181 -12.80 12.12 -19.87
C ALA A 181 -13.52 13.46 -20.08
N LYS A 182 -14.48 13.76 -19.22
CA LYS A 182 -15.04 15.11 -19.11
C LYS A 182 -14.46 15.78 -17.87
N PRO A 183 -14.18 17.10 -17.89
CA PRO A 183 -13.74 17.81 -16.71
C PRO A 183 -14.71 17.57 -15.53
N PHE A 184 -14.19 17.28 -14.34
CA PHE A 184 -14.99 17.01 -13.15
C PHE A 184 -15.78 18.24 -12.65
N LEU A 185 -15.41 19.43 -13.11
CA LEU A 185 -16.15 20.67 -12.97
C LEU A 185 -16.35 21.29 -14.36
N ALA A 186 -17.55 21.76 -14.67
CA ALA A 186 -17.81 22.48 -15.92
C ALA A 186 -17.11 23.85 -15.92
N THR A 187 -17.16 24.57 -14.79
CA THR A 187 -16.56 25.90 -14.62
C THR A 187 -15.93 26.06 -13.24
N TYR A 188 -14.91 26.91 -13.14
CA TYR A 188 -14.34 27.35 -11.88
C TYR A 188 -14.17 28.88 -11.92
N LYS A 189 -14.72 29.59 -10.95
CA LYS A 189 -14.78 31.08 -10.90
C LYS A 189 -15.27 31.72 -12.22
N GLY A 190 -16.28 31.10 -12.87
CA GLY A 190 -16.87 31.57 -14.10
C GLY A 190 -16.12 31.20 -15.39
N VAL A 191 -14.95 30.55 -15.29
CA VAL A 191 -14.15 30.14 -16.45
C VAL A 191 -14.37 28.64 -16.72
N PRO A 192 -14.62 28.23 -18.00
CA PRO A 192 -14.71 26.81 -18.36
C PRO A 192 -13.42 26.04 -17.96
N VAL A 193 -13.60 24.79 -17.50
CA VAL A 193 -12.48 23.91 -17.15
C VAL A 193 -12.09 23.07 -18.38
N GLU A 194 -10.83 23.16 -18.77
CA GLU A 194 -10.23 22.37 -19.83
C GLU A 194 -9.62 21.07 -19.26
N LEU A 195 -9.41 20.08 -20.11
CA LEU A 195 -8.60 18.90 -19.77
C LEU A 195 -7.12 19.18 -20.04
N ALA A 196 -6.26 18.59 -19.23
CA ALA A 196 -4.84 18.64 -19.46
C ALA A 196 -4.46 17.87 -20.74
N LYS A 197 -3.42 18.35 -21.42
CA LYS A 197 -2.82 17.73 -22.61
C LYS A 197 -1.37 17.36 -22.31
N SER A 198 -0.98 16.19 -22.76
CA SER A 198 0.42 15.77 -22.69
C SER A 198 1.35 16.74 -23.39
N GLY A 199 2.48 17.05 -22.77
CA GLY A 199 3.48 17.98 -23.31
C GLY A 199 3.22 19.46 -23.04
N ASP A 200 2.03 19.82 -22.55
CA ASP A 200 1.75 21.22 -22.14
C ASP A 200 2.37 21.54 -20.78
N ASP A 201 2.85 22.78 -20.66
CA ASP A 201 3.40 23.29 -19.38
C ASP A 201 2.31 24.05 -18.60
N TYR A 202 1.98 23.55 -17.44
CA TYR A 202 1.03 24.15 -16.49
C TYR A 202 1.71 24.76 -15.24
N SER A 203 3.03 24.86 -15.21
CA SER A 203 3.80 25.32 -14.04
C SER A 203 3.50 26.76 -13.60
N LYS A 204 3.00 27.60 -14.53
CA LYS A 204 2.59 28.99 -14.25
C LYS A 204 1.20 29.08 -13.60
N GLY A 205 0.43 28.01 -13.59
CA GLY A 205 -0.89 27.96 -12.96
C GLY A 205 -0.76 27.71 -11.46
N GLN A 206 -1.64 28.31 -10.68
CA GLN A 206 -1.81 27.95 -9.28
C GLN A 206 -2.41 26.55 -9.17
N VAL A 207 -1.74 25.62 -8.51
CA VAL A 207 -2.28 24.29 -8.23
C VAL A 207 -3.31 24.38 -7.11
N VAL A 208 -4.57 24.02 -7.40
CA VAL A 208 -5.70 24.12 -6.49
C VAL A 208 -6.41 22.77 -6.38
N PRO A 209 -6.24 22.06 -5.25
CA PRO A 209 -7.00 20.82 -5.00
C PRO A 209 -8.45 21.18 -4.65
N ILE A 210 -9.39 20.47 -5.25
CA ILE A 210 -10.84 20.68 -5.04
C ILE A 210 -11.38 19.56 -4.15
N ARG A 211 -11.88 19.92 -2.98
CA ARG A 211 -12.37 18.95 -2.01
C ARG A 211 -13.59 18.14 -2.50
N GLY A 212 -14.44 18.74 -3.30
CA GLY A 212 -15.72 18.13 -3.72
C GLY A 212 -16.71 17.93 -2.56
N ASN A 213 -17.77 17.15 -2.83
CA ASN A 213 -18.90 16.92 -1.92
C ASN A 213 -18.83 15.56 -1.19
N ALA A 214 -17.75 14.81 -1.35
CA ALA A 214 -17.60 13.51 -0.70
C ALA A 214 -17.60 13.63 0.83
N PRO A 215 -18.06 12.58 1.55
CA PRO A 215 -18.09 12.56 3.01
C PRO A 215 -16.72 12.83 3.62
N SER A 216 -16.68 13.58 4.73
CA SER A 216 -15.41 13.84 5.45
C SER A 216 -14.81 12.58 6.06
N ARG A 217 -15.62 11.54 6.30
CA ARG A 217 -15.21 10.21 6.70
C ARG A 217 -15.61 9.23 5.60
N PRO A 218 -14.71 8.90 4.69
CA PRO A 218 -14.98 7.94 3.62
C PRO A 218 -15.33 6.56 4.19
N ILE A 219 -16.21 5.83 3.50
CA ILE A 219 -16.58 4.46 3.89
C ILE A 219 -15.38 3.51 3.69
N VAL A 220 -14.64 3.68 2.59
CA VAL A 220 -13.42 2.90 2.32
C VAL A 220 -12.29 3.36 3.25
N PRO A 221 -11.75 2.50 4.13
CA PRO A 221 -10.73 2.87 5.11
C PRO A 221 -9.39 3.27 4.47
N ALA A 222 -8.55 3.96 5.25
CA ALA A 222 -7.27 4.45 4.76
C ALA A 222 -6.29 3.34 4.35
N ASP A 223 -6.23 2.25 5.12
CA ASP A 223 -5.36 1.11 4.83
C ASP A 223 -5.80 0.30 3.60
N ALA A 224 -7.04 0.44 3.17
CA ALA A 224 -7.53 -0.14 1.91
C ALA A 224 -6.99 0.60 0.66
N VAL A 225 -6.60 1.87 0.79
CA VAL A 225 -6.21 2.71 -0.35
C VAL A 225 -4.74 3.12 -0.35
N THR A 226 -4.05 3.02 0.80
CA THR A 226 -2.61 3.31 0.93
C THR A 226 -1.80 2.03 0.88
N ALA A 227 -0.82 1.98 -0.04
CA ALA A 227 0.07 0.84 -0.14
C ALA A 227 0.92 0.67 1.12
N SER A 228 1.23 -0.58 1.44
CA SER A 228 2.15 -0.95 2.51
C SER A 228 3.55 -0.40 2.21
N GLY A 229 4.25 0.09 3.22
CA GLY A 229 5.62 0.60 3.08
C GLY A 229 6.64 -0.50 2.74
N SER A 230 6.44 -1.72 3.20
CA SER A 230 7.24 -2.88 2.81
C SER A 230 6.73 -3.54 1.52
N GLY A 231 5.49 -3.30 1.14
CA GLY A 231 4.77 -4.05 0.11
C GLY A 231 4.32 -5.46 0.56
N LEU A 232 4.60 -5.87 1.80
CA LEU A 232 4.43 -7.24 2.28
C LEU A 232 3.59 -7.33 3.57
N ASP A 233 2.83 -6.29 3.92
CA ASP A 233 2.05 -6.27 5.16
C ASP A 233 1.02 -7.41 5.21
N PRO A 234 1.05 -8.29 6.22
CA PRO A 234 0.12 -9.41 6.34
C PRO A 234 -1.23 -9.01 6.94
N GLU A 235 -1.37 -7.78 7.41
CA GLU A 235 -2.47 -7.37 8.27
C GLU A 235 -3.24 -6.19 7.66
N ILE A 236 -4.55 -6.17 7.95
CA ILE A 236 -5.48 -5.07 7.63
C ILE A 236 -6.17 -4.58 8.91
N SER A 237 -6.74 -3.38 8.86
CA SER A 237 -7.56 -2.87 9.96
C SER A 237 -8.85 -3.69 10.13
N PRO A 238 -9.43 -3.75 11.34
CA PRO A 238 -10.75 -4.34 11.54
C PRO A 238 -11.84 -3.63 10.72
N ALA A 239 -11.69 -2.35 10.43
CA ALA A 239 -12.61 -1.60 9.58
C ALA A 239 -12.58 -2.11 8.14
N TYR A 240 -11.38 -2.38 7.58
CA TYR A 240 -11.26 -2.93 6.25
C TYR A 240 -11.71 -4.39 6.18
N ALA A 241 -11.44 -5.19 7.22
CA ALA A 241 -11.98 -6.55 7.29
C ALA A 241 -13.53 -6.55 7.27
N ARG A 242 -14.17 -5.72 8.11
CA ARG A 242 -15.63 -5.61 8.16
C ARG A 242 -16.26 -5.14 6.85
N LEU A 243 -15.60 -4.23 6.14
CA LEU A 243 -16.08 -3.77 4.83
C LEU A 243 -16.25 -4.94 3.85
N GLN A 244 -15.41 -5.96 3.93
CA GLN A 244 -15.36 -7.10 3.03
C GLN A 244 -16.31 -8.27 3.42
N GLU A 245 -16.89 -8.24 4.62
CA GLU A 245 -17.68 -9.35 5.17
C GLU A 245 -18.88 -9.74 4.28
N ALA A 246 -19.61 -8.75 3.78
CA ALA A 246 -20.81 -8.99 2.97
C ALA A 246 -20.49 -9.68 1.63
N ARG A 247 -19.41 -9.24 0.96
CA ARG A 247 -18.95 -9.86 -0.29
C ARG A 247 -18.49 -11.30 -0.07
N VAL A 248 -17.66 -11.51 0.96
CA VAL A 248 -17.14 -12.86 1.27
C VAL A 248 -18.26 -13.81 1.66
N ALA A 249 -19.21 -13.35 2.49
CA ALA A 249 -20.39 -14.14 2.88
C ALA A 249 -21.22 -14.55 1.66
N LYS A 250 -21.53 -13.60 0.78
CA LYS A 250 -22.26 -13.84 -0.46
C LYS A 250 -21.54 -14.84 -1.36
N ALA A 251 -20.25 -14.68 -1.57
CA ALA A 251 -19.46 -15.56 -2.43
C ALA A 251 -19.38 -16.99 -1.92
N ARG A 252 -19.44 -17.20 -0.60
CA ARG A 252 -19.39 -18.52 0.04
C ARG A 252 -20.76 -19.11 0.37
N GLY A 253 -21.85 -18.39 0.12
CA GLY A 253 -23.21 -18.84 0.44
C GLY A 253 -23.48 -18.99 1.94
N ILE A 254 -22.83 -18.18 2.78
CA ILE A 254 -22.97 -18.17 4.25
C ILE A 254 -23.49 -16.82 4.75
N SER A 255 -23.90 -16.76 6.01
CA SER A 255 -24.37 -15.49 6.59
C SER A 255 -23.23 -14.54 6.90
N VAL A 256 -23.50 -13.21 6.82
CA VAL A 256 -22.55 -12.17 7.23
C VAL A 256 -22.14 -12.35 8.70
N ALA A 257 -23.07 -12.77 9.56
CA ALA A 257 -22.79 -13.03 10.97
C ALA A 257 -21.73 -14.14 11.19
N GLN A 258 -21.74 -15.18 10.36
CA GLN A 258 -20.72 -16.23 10.42
C GLN A 258 -19.34 -15.71 10.02
N VAL A 259 -19.26 -14.86 9.00
CA VAL A 259 -18.01 -14.22 8.58
C VAL A 259 -17.53 -13.24 9.64
N ALA A 260 -18.42 -12.40 10.19
CA ALA A 260 -18.09 -11.43 11.25
C ALA A 260 -17.55 -12.12 12.51
N ALA A 261 -18.15 -13.23 12.93
CA ALA A 261 -17.66 -14.02 14.06
C ALA A 261 -16.24 -14.54 13.83
N LEU A 262 -15.92 -14.91 12.59
CA LEU A 262 -14.57 -15.35 12.23
C LEU A 262 -13.58 -14.17 12.25
N VAL A 263 -13.96 -13.00 11.71
CA VAL A 263 -13.16 -11.77 11.77
C VAL A 263 -12.86 -11.39 13.23
N ASP A 264 -13.88 -11.40 14.10
CA ASP A 264 -13.69 -11.06 15.52
C ASP A 264 -12.78 -12.05 16.25
N LYS A 265 -12.81 -13.34 15.89
CA LYS A 265 -11.91 -14.37 16.41
C LYS A 265 -10.45 -14.14 15.99
N TYR A 266 -10.21 -13.64 14.77
CA TYR A 266 -8.86 -13.40 14.25
C TYR A 266 -8.38 -11.96 14.42
N LYS A 267 -9.23 -11.09 14.97
CA LYS A 267 -8.84 -9.74 15.36
C LYS A 267 -7.89 -9.77 16.56
N LYS A 268 -6.74 -9.13 16.42
CA LYS A 268 -5.81 -8.85 17.51
C LYS A 268 -5.98 -7.42 17.97
N GLY A 269 -5.97 -7.22 19.28
CA GLY A 269 -5.93 -5.89 19.89
C GLY A 269 -4.54 -5.26 19.84
N ARG A 270 -4.39 -4.17 20.58
CA ARG A 270 -3.08 -3.53 20.79
C ARG A 270 -2.20 -4.43 21.66
N ASP A 271 -0.93 -4.51 21.36
CA ASP A 271 0.03 -5.23 22.20
C ASP A 271 0.23 -4.47 23.51
N LEU A 272 0.27 -5.18 24.64
CA LEU A 272 0.30 -4.61 25.99
C LEU A 272 -0.85 -3.60 26.29
N GLY A 273 -1.92 -3.60 25.48
CA GLY A 273 -3.06 -2.71 25.63
C GLY A 273 -2.90 -1.32 25.00
N PHE A 274 -1.69 -0.89 24.66
CA PHE A 274 -1.41 0.46 24.13
C PHE A 274 -0.49 0.52 22.92
N LEU A 275 0.27 -0.53 22.61
CA LEU A 275 1.20 -0.55 21.48
C LEU A 275 0.53 -1.02 20.19
N GLY A 276 0.73 -0.28 19.11
CA GLY A 276 0.20 -0.58 17.77
C GLY A 276 -1.30 -0.34 17.66
N GLU A 277 -1.89 -0.82 16.55
CA GLU A 277 -3.32 -0.71 16.27
C GLU A 277 -3.97 -2.12 16.22
N PRO A 278 -5.29 -2.21 16.48
CA PRO A 278 -6.04 -3.44 16.26
C PRO A 278 -5.92 -3.88 14.79
N ARG A 279 -5.73 -5.19 14.57
CA ARG A 279 -5.40 -5.73 13.26
C ARG A 279 -5.98 -7.12 13.03
N VAL A 280 -6.08 -7.52 11.77
CA VAL A 280 -6.52 -8.83 11.32
C VAL A 280 -5.51 -9.36 10.31
N ASN A 281 -4.94 -10.54 10.55
CA ASN A 281 -4.05 -11.20 9.61
C ASN A 281 -4.85 -11.89 8.51
N VAL A 282 -4.70 -11.41 7.27
CA VAL A 282 -5.52 -11.80 6.13
C VAL A 282 -5.30 -13.26 5.76
N LEU A 283 -4.05 -13.72 5.71
CA LEU A 283 -3.74 -15.11 5.37
C LEU A 283 -4.34 -16.09 6.37
N GLN A 284 -4.18 -15.82 7.66
CA GLN A 284 -4.74 -16.67 8.71
C GLN A 284 -6.27 -16.71 8.67
N LEU A 285 -6.89 -15.54 8.41
CA LEU A 285 -8.35 -15.44 8.27
C LEU A 285 -8.85 -16.22 7.06
N ASN A 286 -8.20 -16.10 5.90
CA ASN A 286 -8.59 -16.83 4.69
C ASN A 286 -8.42 -18.34 4.83
N ILE A 287 -7.35 -18.81 5.48
CA ILE A 287 -7.16 -20.24 5.80
C ILE A 287 -8.26 -20.73 6.75
N ALA A 288 -8.63 -19.93 7.74
CA ALA A 288 -9.72 -20.28 8.66
C ALA A 288 -11.08 -20.32 7.96
N LEU A 289 -11.32 -19.44 7.01
CA LEU A 289 -12.50 -19.48 6.13
C LEU A 289 -12.57 -20.80 5.35
N ASP A 290 -11.48 -21.19 4.69
CA ASP A 290 -11.43 -22.41 3.90
C ASP A 290 -11.64 -23.66 4.77
N LYS A 291 -11.12 -23.65 5.98
CA LYS A 291 -11.29 -24.76 6.94
C LYS A 291 -12.71 -24.85 7.50
N THR A 292 -13.35 -23.69 7.77
CA THR A 292 -14.65 -23.66 8.47
C THR A 292 -15.82 -23.64 7.50
N TYR A 293 -15.66 -22.95 6.39
CA TYR A 293 -16.66 -22.73 5.35
C TYR A 293 -16.03 -22.93 3.96
N PRO A 294 -15.72 -24.15 3.54
CA PRO A 294 -15.08 -24.42 2.26
C PRO A 294 -15.80 -23.76 1.09
N TYR A 295 -15.00 -23.17 0.18
CA TYR A 295 -15.56 -22.60 -1.05
C TYR A 295 -15.80 -23.67 -2.08
N HIS A 296 -17.04 -23.85 -2.49
CA HIS A 296 -17.43 -24.71 -3.59
C HIS A 296 -17.67 -23.86 -4.83
N LYS A 297 -16.80 -24.02 -5.83
CA LYS A 297 -17.02 -23.40 -7.13
C LYS A 297 -18.25 -24.06 -7.75
N GLY A 298 -19.35 -23.30 -7.85
CA GLY A 298 -20.55 -23.75 -8.56
C GLY A 298 -20.30 -23.92 -10.06
#